data_a686aa8e8516d5f7f57063e9d5df3ba9
#
_entry.id   a686aa8e8516d5f7f57063e9d5df3ba9
#
_cell.length_a   1.000
_cell.length_b   1.000
_cell.length_c   1.000
_cell.angle_alpha   90.00
_cell.angle_beta   90.00
_cell.angle_gamma   90.00
#
_symmetry.space_group_name_H-M   'P 1'
#
loop_
_entity.id
_entity.type
_entity.pdbx_description
1 polymer ?
#
loop_
_entity_poly.entity_id
_entity_poly.type
_entity_poly.pdbx_seq_one_letter_code
_entity_poly.pdbx_strand_id
1 'polypeptide(L)'
;MVVGLLLMPGVASADADSAADAVDRGLRWLASAQSRVGHWEAREGRYPTAMTALAGMALLAEGSTTTQGPYARNIRMAVDYLVGQSNPNGLIGDPNRDDRYTYGHGFSMLFLSQLLGEEEDLARREQLVDVLTRAVMFTGRAQTEDGGWGYLS
;
A
#
# COMPACT_ATOMS: atom_id res chain seq x y z
N MET A 1 -56.79 -20.26 -10.69
CA MET A 1 -56.30 -19.33 -9.68
C MET A 1 -54.80 -19.25 -9.81
N VAL A 2 -54.27 -18.25 -10.55
CA VAL A 2 -52.85 -18.07 -10.82
C VAL A 2 -52.33 -17.11 -9.78
N VAL A 3 -51.42 -17.59 -8.90
CA VAL A 3 -50.72 -16.76 -7.90
C VAL A 3 -49.55 -16.09 -8.60
N GLY A 4 -49.69 -14.81 -8.91
CA GLY A 4 -48.61 -14.00 -9.43
C GLY A 4 -47.54 -13.74 -8.36
N LEU A 5 -46.35 -14.24 -8.57
CA LEU A 5 -45.14 -13.95 -7.76
C LEU A 5 -44.69 -12.52 -8.11
N LEU A 6 -44.98 -11.55 -7.23
CA LEU A 6 -44.43 -10.20 -7.31
C LEU A 6 -42.93 -10.25 -6.92
N LEU A 7 -42.08 -10.19 -7.92
CA LEU A 7 -40.65 -9.88 -7.73
C LEU A 7 -40.54 -8.41 -7.32
N MET A 8 -40.19 -8.18 -6.07
CA MET A 8 -39.79 -6.86 -5.59
C MET A 8 -38.43 -6.50 -6.18
N PRO A 9 -38.27 -5.38 -6.93
CA PRO A 9 -36.95 -4.95 -7.39
C PRO A 9 -36.14 -4.38 -6.22
N GLY A 10 -34.88 -4.80 -6.13
CA GLY A 10 -34.01 -4.67 -5.00
C GLY A 10 -33.68 -3.25 -4.53
N VAL A 11 -33.77 -3.09 -3.23
CA VAL A 11 -33.17 -1.98 -2.46
C VAL A 11 -31.62 -2.04 -2.47
N ALA A 12 -31.05 -3.15 -2.93
CA ALA A 12 -29.61 -3.40 -2.92
C ALA A 12 -28.78 -2.61 -3.96
N SER A 13 -29.38 -2.12 -5.05
CA SER A 13 -28.62 -1.46 -6.13
C SER A 13 -28.23 -0.01 -5.82
N ALA A 14 -29.09 0.75 -5.16
CA ALA A 14 -28.83 2.16 -4.87
C ALA A 14 -27.72 2.37 -3.82
N ASP A 15 -27.63 1.48 -2.82
CA ASP A 15 -26.58 1.54 -1.79
C ASP A 15 -25.21 1.08 -2.33
N ALA A 16 -25.21 0.09 -3.25
CA ALA A 16 -24.00 -0.37 -3.90
C ALA A 16 -23.40 0.70 -4.83
N ASP A 17 -24.23 1.38 -5.60
CA ASP A 17 -23.80 2.49 -6.48
C ASP A 17 -23.22 3.65 -5.66
N SER A 18 -23.83 3.99 -4.51
CA SER A 18 -23.32 5.04 -3.61
C SER A 18 -22.00 4.66 -2.95
N ALA A 19 -21.78 3.38 -2.63
CA ALA A 19 -20.53 2.89 -2.07
C ALA A 19 -19.41 2.91 -3.12
N ALA A 20 -19.66 2.46 -4.35
CA ALA A 20 -18.71 2.52 -5.46
C ALA A 20 -18.31 3.97 -5.77
N ASP A 21 -19.24 4.89 -5.82
CA ASP A 21 -18.96 6.31 -6.01
C ASP A 21 -18.10 6.91 -4.88
N ALA A 22 -18.32 6.48 -3.64
CA ALA A 22 -17.54 6.93 -2.50
C ALA A 22 -16.08 6.42 -2.58
N VAL A 23 -15.89 5.15 -2.94
CA VAL A 23 -14.56 4.55 -3.16
C VAL A 23 -13.83 5.28 -4.28
N ASP A 24 -14.48 5.49 -5.43
CA ASP A 24 -13.89 6.16 -6.58
C ASP A 24 -13.49 7.62 -6.26
N ARG A 25 -14.32 8.37 -5.53
CA ARG A 25 -13.92 9.70 -5.03
C ARG A 25 -12.72 9.65 -4.10
N GLY A 26 -12.66 8.64 -3.21
CA GLY A 26 -11.54 8.41 -2.30
C GLY A 26 -10.24 8.13 -3.05
N LEU A 27 -10.26 7.26 -4.05
CA LEU A 27 -9.09 6.91 -4.87
C LEU A 27 -8.58 8.11 -5.69
N ARG A 28 -9.49 8.88 -6.29
CA ARG A 28 -9.11 10.13 -6.99
C ARG A 28 -8.47 11.14 -6.04
N TRP A 29 -9.01 11.28 -4.83
CA TRP A 29 -8.43 12.14 -3.81
C TRP A 29 -7.01 11.66 -3.43
N LEU A 30 -6.84 10.36 -3.14
CA LEU A 30 -5.52 9.77 -2.87
C LEU A 30 -4.54 10.08 -4.00
N ALA A 31 -4.90 9.81 -5.25
CA ALA A 31 -4.03 10.06 -6.38
C ALA A 31 -3.61 11.53 -6.50
N SER A 32 -4.54 12.47 -6.23
CA SER A 32 -4.26 13.91 -6.27
C SER A 32 -3.45 14.41 -5.07
N ALA A 33 -3.53 13.74 -3.93
CA ALA A 33 -2.85 14.11 -2.69
C ALA A 33 -1.40 13.58 -2.60
N GLN A 34 -0.97 12.76 -3.56
CA GLN A 34 0.40 12.26 -3.61
C GLN A 34 1.41 13.40 -3.78
N SER A 35 2.47 13.38 -3.00
CA SER A 35 3.57 14.34 -3.14
C SER A 35 4.32 14.17 -4.47
N ARG A 36 5.06 15.18 -4.88
CA ARG A 36 5.86 15.13 -6.11
C ARG A 36 6.97 14.08 -6.08
N VAL A 37 7.39 13.66 -4.88
CA VAL A 37 8.42 12.63 -4.69
C VAL A 37 7.81 11.24 -4.40
N GLY A 38 6.49 11.09 -4.52
CA GLY A 38 5.82 9.80 -4.55
C GLY A 38 5.21 9.32 -3.23
N HIS A 39 5.36 10.06 -2.13
CA HIS A 39 4.81 9.66 -0.84
C HIS A 39 3.50 10.37 -0.48
N TRP A 40 2.81 9.79 0.50
CA TRP A 40 1.79 10.42 1.32
C TRP A 40 2.30 10.53 2.75
N GLU A 41 1.79 11.46 3.50
CA GLU A 41 2.16 11.68 4.89
C GLU A 41 0.95 12.05 5.74
N ALA A 42 1.01 11.77 7.03
CA ALA A 42 0.03 12.23 8.00
C ALA A 42 0.30 13.70 8.36
N ARG A 43 -0.54 14.23 9.27
CA ARG A 43 -0.37 15.59 9.75
C ARG A 43 1.09 15.86 10.18
N GLU A 44 1.59 17.05 9.87
CA GLU A 44 2.95 17.51 10.21
C GLU A 44 4.07 16.71 9.55
N GLY A 45 3.81 16.08 8.42
CA GLY A 45 4.83 15.34 7.68
C GLY A 45 5.21 13.99 8.29
N ARG A 46 4.39 13.44 9.19
CA ARG A 46 4.70 12.21 9.93
C ARG A 46 4.27 10.95 9.19
N TYR A 47 4.93 9.85 9.50
CA TYR A 47 4.62 8.49 9.02
C TYR A 47 4.58 8.35 7.48
N PRO A 48 5.50 8.98 6.73
CA PRO A 48 5.46 8.92 5.28
C PRO A 48 5.56 7.49 4.74
N THR A 49 6.33 6.63 5.37
CA THR A 49 6.50 5.23 4.95
C THR A 49 5.19 4.45 5.08
N ALA A 50 4.54 4.51 6.26
CA ALA A 50 3.28 3.81 6.50
C ALA A 50 2.15 4.35 5.60
N MET A 51 2.02 5.68 5.51
CA MET A 51 0.98 6.31 4.70
C MET A 51 1.14 6.00 3.21
N THR A 52 2.38 5.94 2.71
CA THR A 52 2.66 5.60 1.31
C THR A 52 2.30 4.15 1.01
N ALA A 53 2.68 3.23 1.87
CA ALA A 53 2.34 1.82 1.68
C ALA A 53 0.81 1.60 1.71
N LEU A 54 0.10 2.18 2.67
CA LEU A 54 -1.36 2.07 2.78
C LEU A 54 -2.09 2.69 1.57
N ALA A 55 -1.67 3.88 1.14
CA ALA A 55 -2.23 4.52 -0.05
C ALA A 55 -1.95 3.70 -1.32
N GLY A 56 -0.72 3.19 -1.47
CA GLY A 56 -0.36 2.30 -2.58
C GLY A 56 -1.21 1.04 -2.63
N MET A 57 -1.44 0.38 -1.49
CA MET A 57 -2.33 -0.79 -1.40
C MET A 57 -3.77 -0.46 -1.78
N ALA A 58 -4.29 0.71 -1.42
CA ALA A 58 -5.64 1.13 -1.82
C ALA A 58 -5.74 1.29 -3.36
N LEU A 59 -4.71 1.84 -3.99
CA LEU A 59 -4.65 1.98 -5.46
C LEU A 59 -4.48 0.63 -6.17
N LEU A 60 -3.75 -0.33 -5.57
CA LEU A 60 -3.68 -1.71 -6.07
C LEU A 60 -5.03 -2.44 -5.96
N ALA A 61 -5.73 -2.26 -4.86
CA ALA A 61 -7.01 -2.91 -4.62
C ALA A 61 -8.11 -2.49 -5.62
N GLU A 62 -7.96 -1.33 -6.26
CA GLU A 62 -8.82 -0.90 -7.38
C GLU A 62 -8.53 -1.70 -8.67
N GLY A 63 -7.39 -2.33 -8.78
CA GLY A 63 -6.97 -3.12 -9.94
C GLY A 63 -5.90 -2.45 -10.81
N SER A 64 -5.42 -1.25 -10.44
CA SER A 64 -4.25 -0.66 -11.09
C SER A 64 -2.97 -1.40 -10.70
N THR A 65 -2.01 -1.47 -11.62
CA THR A 65 -0.67 -2.04 -11.40
C THR A 65 0.42 -0.98 -11.61
N THR A 66 1.68 -1.35 -11.60
CA THR A 66 2.78 -0.43 -11.95
C THR A 66 2.76 -0.02 -13.43
N THR A 67 2.09 -0.78 -14.30
CA THR A 67 2.08 -0.57 -15.76
C THR A 67 0.70 -0.28 -16.33
N GLN A 68 -0.38 -0.68 -15.65
CA GLN A 68 -1.75 -0.60 -16.15
C GLN A 68 -2.68 0.10 -15.16
N GLY A 69 -3.78 0.63 -15.66
CA GLY A 69 -4.80 1.31 -14.88
C GLY A 69 -4.57 2.79 -14.65
N PRO A 70 -5.60 3.51 -14.15
CA PRO A 70 -5.58 4.96 -14.01
C PRO A 70 -4.55 5.46 -12.98
N TYR A 71 -4.14 4.61 -12.03
CA TYR A 71 -3.23 4.96 -10.95
C TYR A 71 -1.82 4.36 -11.11
N ALA A 72 -1.49 3.80 -12.28
CA ALA A 72 -0.19 3.15 -12.53
C ALA A 72 1.01 4.07 -12.21
N ARG A 73 0.93 5.35 -12.59
CA ARG A 73 1.98 6.33 -12.26
C ARG A 73 2.12 6.55 -10.77
N ASN A 74 1.00 6.65 -10.04
CA ASN A 74 1.00 6.85 -8.60
C ASN A 74 1.62 5.66 -7.87
N ILE A 75 1.30 4.44 -8.30
CA ILE A 75 1.85 3.19 -7.75
C ILE A 75 3.36 3.14 -7.99
N ARG A 76 3.85 3.42 -9.21
CA ARG A 76 5.29 3.48 -9.49
C ARG A 76 6.04 4.45 -8.59
N MET A 77 5.50 5.66 -8.44
CA MET A 77 6.12 6.68 -7.59
C MET A 77 6.14 6.26 -6.11
N ALA A 78 5.10 5.56 -5.64
CA ALA A 78 5.06 5.01 -4.30
C ALA A 78 6.12 3.90 -4.09
N VAL A 79 6.28 3.01 -5.06
CA VAL A 79 7.33 1.98 -5.06
C VAL A 79 8.71 2.62 -5.02
N ASP A 80 8.97 3.58 -5.92
CA ASP A 80 10.27 4.26 -5.99
C ASP A 80 10.60 4.96 -4.67
N TYR A 81 9.62 5.60 -4.06
CA TYR A 81 9.78 6.21 -2.74
C TYR A 81 10.14 5.18 -1.66
N LEU A 82 9.37 4.09 -1.53
CA LEU A 82 9.59 3.08 -0.48
C LEU A 82 10.91 2.31 -0.68
N VAL A 83 11.28 2.02 -1.92
CA VAL A 83 12.58 1.44 -2.25
C VAL A 83 13.71 2.39 -1.83
N GLY A 84 13.55 3.69 -2.08
CA GLY A 84 14.49 4.73 -1.63
C GLY A 84 14.58 4.88 -0.11
N GLN A 85 13.56 4.44 0.66
CA GLN A 85 13.59 4.40 2.13
C GLN A 85 14.21 3.11 2.70
N SER A 86 14.66 2.17 1.85
CA SER A 86 15.28 0.93 2.30
C SER A 86 16.71 1.19 2.79
N ASN A 87 16.96 0.92 4.06
CA ASN A 87 18.25 1.10 4.72
C ASN A 87 19.16 -0.14 4.54
N PRO A 88 20.48 0.01 4.69
CA PRO A 88 21.41 -1.12 4.60
C PRO A 88 21.14 -2.24 5.62
N ASN A 89 20.59 -1.92 6.80
CA ASN A 89 20.22 -2.90 7.80
C ASN A 89 18.94 -3.66 7.49
N GLY A 90 18.21 -3.26 6.42
CA GLY A 90 16.98 -3.87 5.96
C GLY A 90 15.71 -3.18 6.44
N LEU A 91 15.78 -2.18 7.31
CA LEU A 91 14.62 -1.36 7.66
C LEU A 91 14.13 -0.59 6.43
N ILE A 92 12.84 -0.65 6.12
CA ILE A 92 12.18 0.27 5.20
C ILE A 92 11.52 1.34 6.05
N GLY A 93 12.05 2.56 6.01
CA GLY A 93 11.54 3.69 6.78
C GLY A 93 12.62 4.70 7.16
N ASP A 94 12.19 5.87 7.59
CA ASP A 94 13.03 6.92 8.15
C ASP A 94 12.71 7.09 9.66
N PRO A 95 13.57 6.61 10.58
CA PRO A 95 13.33 6.71 12.02
C PRO A 95 13.14 8.15 12.54
N ASN A 96 13.57 9.17 11.78
CA ASN A 96 13.38 10.57 12.16
C ASN A 96 11.97 11.08 11.87
N ARG A 97 11.26 10.45 10.92
CA ARG A 97 9.91 10.82 10.50
C ARG A 97 8.86 9.76 10.88
N ASP A 98 9.29 8.52 11.03
CA ASP A 98 8.48 7.35 11.38
C ASP A 98 8.84 6.91 12.81
N ASP A 99 8.45 7.67 13.84
CA ASP A 99 8.78 7.38 15.24
C ASP A 99 8.28 6.01 15.75
N ARG A 100 7.41 5.35 14.98
CA ARG A 100 6.96 3.96 15.16
C ARG A 100 7.17 3.17 13.88
N TYR A 101 8.42 3.14 13.42
CA TYR A 101 8.80 2.66 12.08
C TYR A 101 8.44 1.20 11.80
N THR A 102 8.21 0.35 12.79
CA THR A 102 7.83 -1.05 12.58
C THR A 102 6.53 -1.19 11.79
N TYR A 103 5.56 -0.29 11.99
CA TYR A 103 4.33 -0.29 11.18
C TYR A 103 4.61 0.05 9.71
N GLY A 104 5.35 1.13 9.47
CA GLY A 104 5.71 1.54 8.11
C GLY A 104 6.51 0.45 7.39
N HIS A 105 7.44 -0.18 8.08
CA HIS A 105 8.21 -1.31 7.59
C HIS A 105 7.30 -2.49 7.17
N GLY A 106 6.42 -2.93 8.06
CA GLY A 106 5.52 -4.06 7.78
C GLY A 106 4.55 -3.79 6.62
N PHE A 107 3.92 -2.61 6.59
CA PHE A 107 3.03 -2.22 5.48
C PHE A 107 3.80 -2.08 4.16
N SER A 108 5.03 -1.56 4.19
CA SER A 108 5.87 -1.48 2.99
C SER A 108 6.25 -2.85 2.43
N MET A 109 6.61 -3.79 3.31
CA MET A 109 6.86 -5.17 2.90
C MET A 109 5.63 -5.79 2.24
N LEU A 110 4.44 -5.61 2.83
CA LEU A 110 3.18 -6.11 2.29
C LEU A 110 2.90 -5.52 0.91
N PHE A 111 2.99 -4.21 0.75
CA PHE A 111 2.76 -3.53 -0.52
C PHE A 111 3.75 -3.96 -1.60
N LEU A 112 5.05 -3.92 -1.31
CA LEU A 112 6.10 -4.28 -2.28
C LEU A 112 6.05 -5.77 -2.66
N SER A 113 5.66 -6.66 -1.75
CA SER A 113 5.54 -8.09 -2.04
C SER A 113 4.37 -8.40 -3.00
N GLN A 114 3.26 -7.66 -2.91
CA GLN A 114 2.15 -7.80 -3.85
C GLN A 114 2.57 -7.44 -5.28
N LEU A 115 3.42 -6.42 -5.43
CA LEU A 115 3.91 -5.98 -6.73
C LEU A 115 4.98 -6.89 -7.32
N LEU A 116 5.77 -7.56 -6.49
CA LEU A 116 6.86 -8.43 -6.96
C LEU A 116 6.37 -9.52 -7.93
N GLY A 117 5.15 -10.03 -7.72
CA GLY A 117 4.54 -11.07 -8.59
C GLY A 117 4.16 -10.56 -9.98
N GLU A 118 3.93 -9.26 -10.13
CA GLU A 118 3.44 -8.62 -11.35
C GLU A 118 4.51 -7.77 -12.06
N GLU A 119 5.71 -7.61 -11.46
CA GLU A 119 6.77 -6.78 -12.02
C GLU A 119 7.45 -7.50 -13.20
N GLU A 120 7.30 -6.95 -14.40
CA GLU A 120 7.84 -7.49 -15.65
C GLU A 120 9.26 -6.98 -15.96
N ASP A 121 9.62 -5.79 -15.45
CA ASP A 121 10.98 -5.27 -15.61
C ASP A 121 11.95 -6.04 -14.69
N LEU A 122 12.89 -6.75 -15.31
CA LEU A 122 13.83 -7.62 -14.60
C LEU A 122 14.70 -6.85 -13.60
N ALA A 123 15.15 -5.66 -13.94
CA ALA A 123 16.01 -4.86 -13.05
C ALA A 123 15.23 -4.37 -11.82
N ARG A 124 13.98 -3.93 -12.02
CA ARG A 124 13.08 -3.56 -10.90
C ARG A 124 12.73 -4.77 -10.05
N ARG A 125 12.48 -5.90 -10.67
CA ARG A 125 12.19 -7.15 -9.95
C ARG A 125 13.37 -7.57 -9.08
N GLU A 126 14.59 -7.55 -9.60
CA GLU A 126 15.80 -7.83 -8.81
C GLU A 126 15.96 -6.85 -7.64
N GLN A 127 15.72 -5.57 -7.88
CA GLN A 127 15.75 -4.55 -6.83
C GLN A 127 14.71 -4.81 -5.73
N LEU A 128 13.47 -5.17 -6.10
CA LEU A 128 12.42 -5.52 -5.13
C LEU A 128 12.78 -6.78 -4.33
N VAL A 129 13.35 -7.80 -4.98
CA VAL A 129 13.83 -9.02 -4.31
C VAL A 129 14.90 -8.69 -3.29
N ASP A 130 15.90 -7.86 -3.64
CA ASP A 130 16.96 -7.44 -2.71
C ASP A 130 16.40 -6.68 -1.51
N VAL A 131 15.54 -5.68 -1.76
CA VAL A 131 14.90 -4.88 -0.70
C VAL A 131 14.08 -5.77 0.23
N LEU A 132 13.23 -6.63 -0.31
CA LEU A 132 12.37 -7.52 0.48
C LEU A 132 13.17 -8.57 1.24
N THR A 133 14.24 -9.12 0.65
CA THR A 133 15.12 -10.07 1.32
C THR A 133 15.76 -9.44 2.56
N ARG A 134 16.33 -8.24 2.42
CA ARG A 134 16.90 -7.51 3.56
C ARG A 134 15.86 -7.13 4.60
N ALA A 135 14.65 -6.77 4.16
CA ALA A 135 13.53 -6.43 5.04
C ALA A 135 13.06 -7.63 5.87
N VAL A 136 12.93 -8.81 5.26
CA VAL A 136 12.59 -10.05 5.98
C VAL A 136 13.65 -10.39 7.03
N MET A 137 14.93 -10.25 6.69
CA MET A 137 16.03 -10.47 7.63
C MET A 137 16.00 -9.47 8.79
N PHE A 138 15.66 -8.21 8.52
CA PHE A 138 15.48 -7.19 9.57
C PHE A 138 14.32 -7.59 10.48
N THR A 139 13.16 -7.94 9.92
CA THR A 139 11.97 -8.37 10.67
C THR A 139 12.27 -9.55 11.59
N GLY A 140 13.01 -10.55 11.09
CA GLY A 140 13.41 -11.71 11.91
C GLY A 140 14.32 -11.32 13.09
N ARG A 141 15.26 -10.39 12.89
CA ARG A 141 16.14 -9.91 13.98
C ARG A 141 15.42 -8.99 14.97
N ALA A 142 14.35 -8.33 14.53
CA ALA A 142 13.54 -7.42 15.35
C ALA A 142 12.51 -8.15 16.22
N GLN A 143 12.35 -9.46 16.03
CA GLN A 143 11.42 -10.25 16.83
C GLN A 143 11.93 -10.39 18.27
N THR A 144 11.05 -10.15 19.24
CA THR A 144 11.35 -10.31 20.66
C THR A 144 11.43 -11.79 21.05
N GLU A 145 12.00 -12.09 22.21
CA GLU A 145 12.06 -13.46 22.74
C GLU A 145 10.67 -14.10 22.93
N ASP A 146 9.64 -13.27 23.18
CA ASP A 146 8.24 -13.69 23.27
C ASP A 146 7.56 -13.90 21.90
N GLY A 147 8.29 -13.71 20.78
CA GLY A 147 7.79 -13.91 19.42
C GLY A 147 7.00 -12.74 18.83
N GLY A 148 6.91 -11.61 19.53
CA GLY A 148 6.22 -10.39 19.07
C GLY A 148 7.15 -9.36 18.44
N TRP A 149 6.58 -8.22 18.01
CA TRP A 149 7.30 -7.04 17.55
C TRP A 149 6.80 -5.80 18.28
N GLY A 150 7.73 -4.94 18.71
CA GLY A 150 7.44 -3.64 19.29
C GLY A 150 7.21 -2.56 18.23
N TYR A 151 7.01 -1.33 18.70
CA TYR A 151 6.93 -0.15 17.82
C TYR A 151 8.29 0.22 17.23
N LEU A 152 9.34 -0.17 17.91
CA LEU A 152 10.76 0.00 17.55
C LEU A 152 11.43 -1.36 17.72
N SER A 153 12.48 -1.60 16.98
CA SER A 153 13.31 -2.80 17.07
C SER A 153 14.72 -2.44 17.54
#